data_6bc40d5f6f4e9b49c808c462f09a3645
#
_entry.id   6bc40d5f6f4e9b49c808c462f09a3645
#
_cell.length_a   1.000
_cell.length_b   1.000
_cell.length_c   1.000
_cell.angle_alpha   90.00
_cell.angle_beta   90.00
_cell.angle_gamma   90.00
#
_symmetry.space_group_name_H-M   'P 1'
#
loop_
_entity.id
_entity.type
_entity.pdbx_description
1 polymer ?
#
loop_
_entity_poly.entity_id
_entity_poly.type
_entity_poly.pdbx_seq_one_letter_code
_entity_poly.pdbx_strand_id
1 'polypeptide(L)'
;MKKIFTITISIILVSLIGLGIIGYYVEKDKADNKKEDIKTETQAEQVEEKLVVDINKLDISKLDGYTPGEKLNGEEQSVNTDENTVTVGGISLPYNIEKKNMEILSIGQYSGKFLEDGSDTDKENILAIVVKNTSDKVIDYGEITMKISGKSGTLKFKVTNLKPGASALVMESSGGVEFNTQDIYIYVGSNSNTIKSTSLKEDEVAITTKGNKITVENLTDKNINKVYVYYKTVSPGNSYLGGVTYRLKLQNVRSGKSVSAESRHFSNLSSEIIKVETVK
;
A
#
# COMPACT_ATOMS: atom_id res chain seq x y z
N MET A 1 -26.69 12.40 -10.10
CA MET A 1 -26.89 11.19 -10.93
C MET A 1 -26.72 11.41 -12.45
N LYS A 2 -27.12 12.53 -13.06
CA LYS A 2 -26.99 12.75 -14.54
C LYS A 2 -25.54 12.89 -15.06
N LYS A 3 -24.58 13.41 -14.27
CA LYS A 3 -23.19 13.63 -14.73
C LYS A 3 -22.35 12.33 -14.82
N ILE A 4 -22.59 11.36 -13.96
CA ILE A 4 -21.88 10.07 -13.97
C ILE A 4 -22.27 9.26 -15.22
N PHE A 5 -23.54 9.31 -15.64
CA PHE A 5 -24.01 8.59 -16.82
C PHE A 5 -23.39 9.11 -18.13
N THR A 6 -23.12 10.41 -18.22
CA THR A 6 -22.54 11.04 -19.42
C THR A 6 -21.08 10.66 -19.62
N ILE A 7 -20.30 10.53 -18.54
CA ILE A 7 -18.87 10.14 -18.61
C ILE A 7 -18.71 8.68 -19.03
N THR A 8 -19.56 7.79 -18.52
CA THR A 8 -19.52 6.35 -18.86
C THR A 8 -19.87 6.12 -20.34
N ILE A 9 -20.84 6.85 -20.89
CA ILE A 9 -21.21 6.74 -22.31
C ILE A 9 -20.09 7.28 -23.21
N SER A 10 -19.39 8.34 -22.83
CA SER A 10 -18.28 8.90 -23.61
C SER A 10 -17.09 7.94 -23.71
N ILE A 11 -16.76 7.21 -22.65
CA ILE A 11 -15.67 6.22 -22.64
C ILE A 11 -16.01 5.03 -23.54
N ILE A 12 -17.24 4.55 -23.52
CA ILE A 12 -17.71 3.45 -24.38
C ILE A 12 -17.70 3.88 -25.86
N LEU A 13 -18.07 5.11 -26.17
CA LEU A 13 -18.10 5.61 -27.56
C LEU A 13 -16.69 5.73 -28.17
N VAL A 14 -15.70 6.17 -27.38
CA VAL A 14 -14.30 6.27 -27.81
C VAL A 14 -13.70 4.88 -28.07
N SER A 15 -14.01 3.87 -27.25
CA SER A 15 -13.54 2.50 -27.46
C SER A 15 -14.13 1.85 -28.72
N LEU A 16 -15.41 2.13 -29.04
CA LEU A 16 -16.06 1.62 -30.26
C LEU A 16 -15.52 2.27 -31.56
N ILE A 17 -15.15 3.55 -31.53
CA ILE A 17 -14.54 4.23 -32.67
C ILE A 17 -13.12 3.71 -32.91
N GLY A 18 -12.33 3.43 -31.85
CA GLY A 18 -11.01 2.83 -31.96
C GLY A 18 -11.01 1.46 -32.62
N LEU A 19 -11.96 0.61 -32.27
CA LEU A 19 -12.14 -0.72 -32.86
C LEU A 19 -12.59 -0.65 -34.32
N GLY A 20 -13.42 0.34 -34.68
CA GLY A 20 -13.86 0.56 -36.08
C GLY A 20 -12.73 0.98 -37.02
N ILE A 21 -11.78 1.79 -36.55
CA ILE A 21 -10.62 2.25 -37.35
C ILE A 21 -9.64 1.09 -37.56
N ILE A 22 -9.37 0.27 -36.54
CA ILE A 22 -8.51 -0.90 -36.67
C ILE A 22 -9.11 -1.93 -37.64
N GLY A 23 -10.43 -2.16 -37.61
CA GLY A 23 -11.14 -3.01 -38.55
C GLY A 23 -11.02 -2.56 -40.01
N TYR A 24 -11.09 -1.24 -40.25
CA TYR A 24 -11.00 -0.67 -41.60
C TYR A 24 -9.60 -0.82 -42.24
N TYR A 25 -8.54 -0.69 -41.47
CA TYR A 25 -7.16 -0.89 -41.95
C TYR A 25 -6.82 -2.37 -42.20
N VAL A 26 -7.36 -3.29 -41.39
CA VAL A 26 -7.13 -4.74 -41.56
C VAL A 26 -7.83 -5.30 -42.80
N GLU A 27 -8.97 -4.73 -43.21
CA GLU A 27 -9.67 -5.18 -44.45
C GLU A 27 -8.98 -4.72 -45.74
N LYS A 28 -8.25 -3.61 -45.71
CA LYS A 28 -7.59 -3.07 -46.91
C LYS A 28 -6.31 -3.85 -47.27
N ASP A 29 -5.62 -4.46 -46.30
CA ASP A 29 -4.42 -5.27 -46.53
C ASP A 29 -4.71 -6.75 -46.90
N LYS A 30 -6.00 -7.19 -46.86
CA LYS A 30 -6.39 -8.57 -47.19
C LYS A 30 -6.62 -8.84 -48.70
N ALA A 31 -6.47 -7.81 -49.55
CA ALA A 31 -6.72 -7.96 -50.96
C ALA A 31 -5.54 -8.56 -51.75
N ASP A 32 -4.31 -8.61 -51.18
CA ASP A 32 -3.10 -8.95 -51.94
C ASP A 32 -2.15 -9.96 -51.28
N ASN A 33 -2.60 -10.98 -50.56
CA ASN A 33 -1.69 -12.13 -50.36
C ASN A 33 -2.43 -13.42 -49.98
N LYS A 34 -2.10 -14.48 -50.76
CA LYS A 34 -2.51 -15.87 -50.57
C LYS A 34 -1.83 -16.52 -49.38
N LYS A 35 -2.64 -17.20 -48.58
CA LYS A 35 -2.35 -18.40 -47.75
C LYS A 35 -1.01 -18.49 -47.01
N GLU A 36 -1.08 -18.26 -45.70
CA GLU A 36 -0.37 -19.10 -44.71
C GLU A 36 -1.25 -19.14 -43.43
N ASP A 37 -1.53 -20.36 -42.94
CA ASP A 37 -2.30 -20.61 -41.72
C ASP A 37 -1.48 -20.19 -40.49
N ILE A 38 -1.72 -19.01 -39.93
CA ILE A 38 -1.23 -18.61 -38.64
C ILE A 38 -2.37 -18.79 -37.62
N LYS A 39 -2.23 -19.80 -36.77
CA LYS A 39 -3.02 -19.93 -35.55
C LYS A 39 -2.73 -18.72 -34.67
N THR A 40 -3.63 -17.76 -34.65
CA THR A 40 -3.59 -16.64 -33.68
C THR A 40 -4.12 -17.19 -32.36
N GLU A 41 -3.24 -17.56 -31.45
CA GLU A 41 -3.58 -17.70 -30.04
C GLU A 41 -3.92 -16.30 -29.54
N THR A 42 -5.19 -16.07 -29.27
CA THR A 42 -5.65 -14.88 -28.56
C THR A 42 -5.20 -15.00 -27.12
N GLN A 43 -4.03 -14.45 -26.81
CA GLN A 43 -3.67 -14.19 -25.40
C GLN A 43 -4.69 -13.20 -24.86
N ALA A 44 -5.58 -13.66 -23.98
CA ALA A 44 -6.40 -12.78 -23.16
C ALA A 44 -5.43 -11.93 -22.34
N GLU A 45 -5.36 -10.64 -22.63
CA GLU A 45 -4.65 -9.64 -21.83
C GLU A 45 -5.32 -9.65 -20.45
N GLN A 46 -4.66 -10.27 -19.46
CA GLN A 46 -5.11 -10.20 -18.08
C GLN A 46 -4.99 -8.73 -17.66
N VAL A 47 -6.12 -8.07 -17.52
CA VAL A 47 -6.18 -6.74 -16.91
C VAL A 47 -5.84 -6.92 -15.44
N GLU A 48 -4.61 -6.63 -15.08
CA GLU A 48 -4.19 -6.62 -13.68
C GLU A 48 -4.97 -5.51 -12.94
N GLU A 49 -5.78 -5.92 -11.97
CA GLU A 49 -6.60 -5.00 -11.19
C GLU A 49 -5.72 -4.22 -10.20
N LYS A 50 -5.93 -2.90 -10.15
CA LYS A 50 -5.22 -2.03 -9.20
C LYS A 50 -5.66 -2.31 -7.77
N LEU A 51 -4.71 -2.61 -6.88
CA LEU A 51 -4.97 -2.75 -5.45
C LEU A 51 -5.28 -1.38 -4.82
N VAL A 52 -6.34 -1.33 -4.03
CA VAL A 52 -6.77 -0.17 -3.24
C VAL A 52 -7.10 -0.65 -1.84
N VAL A 53 -6.67 0.09 -0.81
CA VAL A 53 -6.98 -0.26 0.58
C VAL A 53 -8.45 0.06 0.87
N ASP A 54 -9.26 -1.00 1.10
CA ASP A 54 -10.59 -0.89 1.67
C ASP A 54 -10.49 -1.15 3.19
N ILE A 55 -10.57 -0.08 3.98
CA ILE A 55 -10.41 -0.12 5.45
C ILE A 55 -11.43 -1.02 6.15
N ASN A 56 -12.55 -1.37 5.47
CA ASN A 56 -13.59 -2.22 6.02
C ASN A 56 -13.41 -3.71 5.69
N LYS A 57 -12.38 -4.05 4.90
CA LYS A 57 -12.17 -5.40 4.37
C LYS A 57 -10.78 -5.96 4.68
N LEU A 58 -10.18 -5.56 5.81
CA LEU A 58 -8.91 -6.14 6.22
C LEU A 58 -9.03 -7.67 6.32
N ASP A 59 -8.14 -8.36 5.63
CA ASP A 59 -8.01 -9.82 5.67
C ASP A 59 -6.54 -10.19 5.92
N ILE A 60 -6.22 -10.43 7.18
CA ILE A 60 -4.85 -10.75 7.62
C ILE A 60 -4.33 -12.02 6.95
N SER A 61 -5.21 -12.97 6.60
CA SER A 61 -4.81 -14.22 5.96
C SER A 61 -4.33 -14.07 4.52
N LYS A 62 -4.58 -12.93 3.91
CA LYS A 62 -4.17 -12.56 2.54
C LYS A 62 -3.03 -11.56 2.47
N LEU A 63 -2.40 -11.23 3.59
CA LEU A 63 -1.24 -10.35 3.59
C LEU A 63 -0.04 -11.11 3.00
N ASP A 64 0.49 -10.62 1.89
CA ASP A 64 1.62 -11.25 1.21
C ASP A 64 2.83 -11.39 2.13
N GLY A 65 3.40 -12.60 2.15
CA GLY A 65 4.58 -12.93 2.94
C GLY A 65 4.36 -12.98 4.45
N TYR A 66 3.14 -12.74 4.96
CA TYR A 66 2.85 -12.73 6.39
C TYR A 66 2.16 -14.01 6.85
N THR A 67 2.65 -14.56 7.97
CA THR A 67 2.00 -15.67 8.68
C THR A 67 1.74 -15.25 10.12
N PRO A 68 0.48 -15.19 10.56
CA PRO A 68 0.13 -14.93 11.96
C PRO A 68 0.72 -15.94 12.91
N GLY A 69 1.18 -15.50 14.09
CA GLY A 69 1.86 -16.33 15.06
C GLY A 69 1.02 -17.47 15.63
N GLU A 70 -0.30 -17.27 15.73
CA GLU A 70 -1.23 -18.32 16.17
C GLU A 70 -1.29 -19.51 15.21
N LYS A 71 -1.01 -19.33 13.93
CA LYS A 71 -0.98 -20.41 12.94
C LYS A 71 0.32 -21.21 12.96
N LEU A 72 1.36 -20.69 13.59
CA LEU A 72 2.68 -21.33 13.64
C LEU A 72 2.85 -22.26 14.84
N ASN A 73 2.02 -22.12 15.86
CA ASN A 73 2.13 -22.91 17.10
C ASN A 73 1.60 -24.35 17.00
N GLY A 74 0.89 -24.71 15.91
CA GLY A 74 0.42 -26.09 15.69
C GLY A 74 -0.54 -26.68 16.76
N GLU A 75 -0.75 -25.95 17.84
CA GLU A 75 -1.70 -26.30 18.89
C GLU A 75 -2.95 -25.45 18.70
N GLU A 76 -4.12 -26.07 18.76
CA GLU A 76 -5.39 -25.38 18.99
C GLU A 76 -5.24 -24.63 20.31
N GLN A 77 -4.83 -23.33 20.22
CA GLN A 77 -4.77 -22.50 21.41
C GLN A 77 -6.17 -22.46 22.01
N SER A 78 -6.24 -22.79 23.31
CA SER A 78 -7.46 -22.78 24.08
C SER A 78 -8.19 -21.44 23.83
N VAL A 79 -9.27 -21.51 23.07
CA VAL A 79 -10.20 -20.42 22.84
C VAL A 79 -10.76 -20.04 24.21
N ASN A 80 -10.22 -18.99 24.80
CA ASN A 80 -10.90 -18.36 25.92
C ASN A 80 -12.22 -17.80 25.38
N THR A 81 -13.28 -17.98 26.11
CA THR A 81 -14.70 -17.82 25.77
C THR A 81 -15.17 -16.43 25.29
N ASP A 82 -14.26 -15.48 25.02
CA ASP A 82 -14.52 -14.29 24.24
C ASP A 82 -14.13 -14.57 22.78
N GLU A 83 -15.11 -14.76 21.93
CA GLU A 83 -15.07 -15.37 20.59
C GLU A 83 -14.06 -14.80 19.59
N ASN A 84 -13.22 -13.81 19.96
CA ASN A 84 -12.29 -13.13 19.04
C ASN A 84 -10.90 -12.81 19.62
N THR A 85 -10.52 -13.37 20.77
CA THR A 85 -9.21 -13.05 21.38
C THR A 85 -8.22 -14.18 21.20
N VAL A 86 -7.06 -13.89 20.59
CA VAL A 86 -5.93 -14.81 20.39
C VAL A 86 -4.73 -14.32 21.18
N THR A 87 -3.99 -15.20 21.83
CA THR A 87 -2.76 -14.82 22.55
C THR A 87 -1.52 -15.27 21.77
N VAL A 88 -0.64 -14.34 21.43
CA VAL A 88 0.64 -14.63 20.78
C VAL A 88 1.77 -14.08 21.65
N GLY A 89 2.67 -14.97 22.10
CA GLY A 89 3.83 -14.59 22.90
C GLY A 89 3.46 -13.78 24.14
N GLY A 90 2.34 -14.10 24.83
CA GLY A 90 1.89 -13.41 26.04
C GLY A 90 1.09 -12.13 25.81
N ILE A 91 0.84 -11.72 24.56
CA ILE A 91 0.00 -10.57 24.23
C ILE A 91 -1.36 -11.08 23.72
N SER A 92 -2.44 -10.68 24.39
CA SER A 92 -3.82 -10.92 23.94
C SER A 92 -4.17 -9.94 22.82
N LEU A 93 -4.57 -10.47 21.66
CA LEU A 93 -4.90 -9.73 20.45
C LEU A 93 -6.42 -9.76 20.17
N PRO A 94 -7.00 -8.67 19.67
CA PRO A 94 -6.37 -7.39 19.39
C PRO A 94 -5.93 -6.65 20.66
N TYR A 95 -4.75 -6.02 20.61
CA TYR A 95 -4.19 -5.25 21.73
C TYR A 95 -4.37 -3.75 21.50
N ASN A 96 -5.30 -3.14 22.24
CA ASN A 96 -5.56 -1.71 22.15
C ASN A 96 -4.47 -0.92 22.90
N ILE A 97 -3.79 -0.02 22.21
CA ILE A 97 -2.83 0.90 22.80
C ILE A 97 -3.54 2.18 23.22
N GLU A 98 -4.02 2.20 24.46
CA GLU A 98 -4.78 3.32 24.99
C GLU A 98 -4.09 4.68 24.76
N LYS A 99 -4.90 5.70 24.42
CA LYS A 99 -4.47 7.09 24.21
C LYS A 99 -3.46 7.32 23.08
N LYS A 100 -3.20 6.30 22.23
CA LYS A 100 -2.24 6.40 21.11
C LYS A 100 -2.88 6.18 19.75
N ASN A 101 -4.19 5.93 19.72
CA ASN A 101 -4.96 5.73 18.50
C ASN A 101 -4.45 4.57 17.62
N MET A 102 -3.81 3.59 18.23
CA MET A 102 -3.26 2.41 17.58
C MET A 102 -3.74 1.13 18.27
N GLU A 103 -3.92 0.10 17.47
CA GLU A 103 -4.26 -1.24 17.94
C GLU A 103 -3.38 -2.25 17.21
N ILE A 104 -2.81 -3.21 17.94
CA ILE A 104 -2.10 -4.35 17.34
C ILE A 104 -3.11 -5.45 17.11
N LEU A 105 -3.34 -5.80 15.85
CA LEU A 105 -4.31 -6.81 15.45
C LEU A 105 -3.70 -8.21 15.37
N SER A 106 -2.41 -8.30 15.04
CA SER A 106 -1.69 -9.57 14.88
C SER A 106 -0.20 -9.38 15.14
N ILE A 107 0.46 -10.44 15.60
CA ILE A 107 1.91 -10.56 15.73
C ILE A 107 2.29 -11.86 15.02
N GLY A 108 3.34 -11.84 14.19
CA GLY A 108 3.76 -13.02 13.45
C GLY A 108 5.06 -12.81 12.69
N GLN A 109 5.29 -13.67 11.71
CA GLN A 109 6.48 -13.61 10.86
C GLN A 109 6.14 -13.05 9.48
N TYR A 110 7.10 -12.33 8.91
CA TYR A 110 7.06 -11.85 7.53
C TYR A 110 8.28 -12.36 6.76
N SER A 111 8.06 -12.81 5.53
CA SER A 111 9.12 -13.13 4.58
C SER A 111 8.84 -12.43 3.25
N GLY A 112 9.83 -11.72 2.74
CA GLY A 112 9.71 -10.92 1.52
C GLY A 112 10.62 -9.69 1.55
N LYS A 113 10.26 -8.67 0.78
CA LYS A 113 11.03 -7.43 0.70
C LYS A 113 10.93 -6.62 1.97
N PHE A 114 12.09 -6.31 2.56
CA PHE A 114 12.16 -5.46 3.74
C PHE A 114 12.02 -3.99 3.35
N LEU A 115 10.90 -3.39 3.70
CA LEU A 115 10.54 -2.05 3.27
C LEU A 115 10.94 -0.95 4.25
N GLU A 116 11.17 -1.29 5.54
CA GLU A 116 11.31 -0.29 6.61
C GLU A 116 12.55 0.59 6.49
N ASP A 117 13.60 0.14 5.77
CA ASP A 117 14.81 0.91 5.48
C ASP A 117 14.90 1.40 4.02
N GLY A 118 13.92 1.03 3.18
CA GLY A 118 13.88 1.34 1.75
C GLY A 118 14.92 0.60 0.91
N SER A 119 15.55 -0.45 1.43
CA SER A 119 16.51 -1.28 0.67
C SER A 119 15.82 -2.24 -0.28
N ASP A 120 14.61 -2.70 0.06
CA ASP A 120 13.85 -3.77 -0.60
C ASP A 120 14.66 -5.09 -0.69
N THR A 121 15.57 -5.32 0.25
CA THR A 121 16.29 -6.60 0.36
C THR A 121 15.34 -7.68 0.83
N ASP A 122 15.45 -8.87 0.24
CA ASP A 122 14.66 -10.01 0.70
C ASP A 122 15.12 -10.46 2.10
N LYS A 123 14.15 -10.69 2.95
CA LYS A 123 14.34 -11.16 4.33
C LYS A 123 13.38 -12.30 4.60
N GLU A 124 13.73 -13.15 5.57
CA GLU A 124 12.93 -14.30 5.96
C GLU A 124 12.62 -14.26 7.45
N ASN A 125 11.42 -14.71 7.82
CA ASN A 125 10.97 -14.91 9.20
C ASN A 125 11.06 -13.69 10.12
N ILE A 126 11.09 -12.46 9.56
CA ILE A 126 11.18 -11.25 10.37
C ILE A 126 9.94 -11.09 11.24
N LEU A 127 10.16 -10.71 12.49
CA LEU A 127 9.08 -10.31 13.40
C LEU A 127 8.33 -9.11 12.81
N ALA A 128 7.03 -9.27 12.66
CA ALA A 128 6.13 -8.25 12.14
C ALA A 128 4.83 -8.19 12.94
N ILE A 129 4.19 -7.03 12.90
CA ILE A 129 2.89 -6.79 13.52
C ILE A 129 1.93 -6.16 12.52
N VAL A 130 0.64 -6.43 12.67
CA VAL A 130 -0.42 -5.68 11.96
C VAL A 130 -0.94 -4.60 12.90
N VAL A 131 -0.77 -3.34 12.50
CA VAL A 131 -1.20 -2.17 13.29
C VAL A 131 -2.37 -1.49 12.59
N LYS A 132 -3.43 -1.16 13.34
CA LYS A 132 -4.59 -0.38 12.87
C LYS A 132 -4.59 1.01 13.50
N ASN A 133 -4.94 2.02 12.71
CA ASN A 133 -5.29 3.34 13.20
C ASN A 133 -6.75 3.34 13.67
N THR A 134 -6.98 3.51 14.96
CA THR A 134 -8.32 3.50 15.56
C THR A 134 -8.95 4.89 15.71
N SER A 135 -8.26 5.94 15.25
CA SER A 135 -8.77 7.31 15.31
C SER A 135 -9.44 7.77 14.02
N ASP A 136 -10.10 8.92 14.09
CA ASP A 136 -10.66 9.68 12.97
C ASP A 136 -9.63 10.59 12.27
N LYS A 137 -8.35 10.53 12.68
CA LYS A 137 -7.23 11.34 12.18
C LYS A 137 -6.17 10.48 11.55
N VAL A 138 -5.36 11.07 10.68
CA VAL A 138 -4.17 10.40 10.12
C VAL A 138 -3.09 10.33 11.18
N ILE A 139 -2.54 9.15 11.45
CA ILE A 139 -1.28 9.03 12.20
C ILE A 139 -0.15 9.46 11.28
N ASP A 140 0.36 10.68 11.48
CA ASP A 140 1.49 11.21 10.72
C ASP A 140 2.78 10.44 11.05
N TYR A 141 2.97 10.15 12.32
CA TYR A 141 4.01 9.26 12.83
C TYR A 141 3.51 8.48 14.05
N GLY A 142 3.82 7.19 14.10
CA GLY A 142 3.59 6.31 15.24
C GLY A 142 4.77 5.37 15.43
N GLU A 143 5.13 5.09 16.69
CA GLU A 143 6.14 4.09 17.06
C GLU A 143 5.59 3.24 18.21
N ILE A 144 5.67 1.93 18.06
CA ILE A 144 5.38 0.95 19.11
C ILE A 144 6.71 0.34 19.52
N THR A 145 6.97 0.33 20.81
CA THR A 145 8.18 -0.28 21.40
C THR A 145 7.77 -1.51 22.21
N MET A 146 8.42 -2.63 21.91
CA MET A 146 8.26 -3.89 22.60
C MET A 146 9.64 -4.42 23.04
N LYS A 147 9.66 -5.48 23.83
CA LYS A 147 10.86 -6.29 24.15
C LYS A 147 10.49 -7.76 24.20
N ILE A 148 11.49 -8.61 24.06
CA ILE A 148 11.36 -10.05 24.30
C ILE A 148 11.84 -10.33 25.74
N SER A 149 11.04 -11.08 26.51
CA SER A 149 11.39 -11.47 27.86
C SER A 149 12.71 -12.24 27.86
N GLY A 150 13.60 -11.91 28.79
CA GLY A 150 14.90 -12.58 28.91
C GLY A 150 15.94 -12.19 27.85
N LYS A 151 15.58 -11.39 26.83
CA LYS A 151 16.53 -10.87 25.83
C LYS A 151 16.81 -9.39 26.06
N SER A 152 18.01 -8.95 25.72
CA SER A 152 18.40 -7.52 25.75
C SER A 152 17.90 -6.80 24.50
N GLY A 153 17.69 -5.47 24.61
CA GLY A 153 17.27 -4.63 23.50
C GLY A 153 15.77 -4.39 23.47
N THR A 154 15.36 -3.55 22.53
CA THR A 154 13.97 -3.17 22.27
C THR A 154 13.64 -3.38 20.81
N LEU A 155 12.43 -3.80 20.55
CA LEU A 155 11.83 -3.94 19.23
C LEU A 155 11.09 -2.65 18.90
N LYS A 156 11.24 -2.16 17.68
CA LYS A 156 10.56 -0.94 17.25
C LYS A 156 9.78 -1.18 15.98
N PHE A 157 8.52 -0.77 15.99
CA PHE A 157 7.61 -0.81 14.85
C PHE A 157 7.11 0.60 14.57
N LYS A 158 7.33 1.11 13.37
CA LYS A 158 7.03 2.48 13.00
C LYS A 158 5.99 2.53 11.92
N VAL A 159 5.04 3.45 12.03
CA VAL A 159 4.07 3.75 10.99
C VAL A 159 4.09 5.24 10.66
N THR A 160 3.92 5.57 9.39
CA THR A 160 3.85 6.94 8.91
C THR A 160 2.65 7.11 7.99
N ASN A 161 1.98 8.28 8.08
CA ASN A 161 0.82 8.64 7.25
C ASN A 161 -0.23 7.52 7.16
N LEU A 162 -0.57 6.90 8.30
CA LEU A 162 -1.59 5.86 8.36
C LEU A 162 -2.98 6.50 8.45
N LYS A 163 -3.81 6.30 7.41
CA LYS A 163 -5.16 6.86 7.31
C LYS A 163 -6.07 6.39 8.44
N PRO A 164 -7.14 7.13 8.77
CA PRO A 164 -8.18 6.69 9.71
C PRO A 164 -8.72 5.30 9.32
N GLY A 165 -8.81 4.40 10.29
CA GLY A 165 -9.32 3.04 10.11
C GLY A 165 -8.42 2.09 9.30
N ALA A 166 -7.39 2.59 8.62
CA ALA A 166 -6.47 1.76 7.85
C ALA A 166 -5.52 0.95 8.73
N SER A 167 -5.03 -0.15 8.18
CA SER A 167 -4.02 -1.01 8.80
C SER A 167 -2.73 -1.05 7.99
N ALA A 168 -1.63 -1.38 8.67
CA ALA A 168 -0.33 -1.62 8.05
C ALA A 168 0.30 -2.88 8.65
N LEU A 169 0.88 -3.74 7.79
CA LEU A 169 1.80 -4.79 8.18
C LEU A 169 3.19 -4.16 8.37
N VAL A 170 3.68 -4.11 9.59
CA VAL A 170 4.90 -3.39 9.99
C VAL A 170 5.94 -4.38 10.47
N MET A 171 7.12 -4.39 9.84
CA MET A 171 8.23 -5.23 10.23
C MET A 171 9.00 -4.57 11.37
N GLU A 172 9.71 -5.37 12.18
CA GLU A 172 10.63 -4.84 13.16
C GLU A 172 11.71 -4.01 12.47
N SER A 173 11.95 -2.79 12.95
CA SER A 173 12.65 -1.72 12.22
C SER A 173 14.13 -2.03 11.90
N SER A 174 14.80 -2.93 12.63
CA SER A 174 16.17 -3.34 12.32
C SER A 174 16.25 -4.39 11.22
N GLY A 175 15.16 -5.11 10.97
CA GLY A 175 15.14 -6.23 10.04
C GLY A 175 16.04 -7.39 10.41
N GLY A 176 16.46 -7.45 11.68
CA GLY A 176 17.36 -8.49 12.20
C GLY A 176 16.75 -9.35 13.29
N VAL A 177 15.49 -9.13 13.65
CA VAL A 177 14.79 -9.91 14.67
C VAL A 177 13.82 -10.85 13.99
N GLU A 178 14.06 -12.15 14.15
CA GLU A 178 13.17 -13.20 13.66
C GLU A 178 12.00 -13.43 14.63
N PHE A 179 10.83 -13.78 14.08
CA PHE A 179 9.72 -14.24 14.90
C PHE A 179 10.01 -15.63 15.45
N ASN A 180 9.72 -15.83 16.74
CA ASN A 180 9.84 -17.15 17.38
C ASN A 180 8.60 -17.40 18.25
N THR A 181 7.97 -18.53 18.05
CA THR A 181 6.77 -18.96 18.79
C THR A 181 7.00 -19.11 20.31
N GLN A 182 8.25 -19.34 20.73
CA GLN A 182 8.62 -19.48 22.14
C GLN A 182 8.94 -18.14 22.82
N ASP A 183 9.05 -17.05 22.04
CA ASP A 183 9.33 -15.73 22.60
C ASP A 183 8.11 -15.16 23.30
N ILE A 184 8.33 -14.53 24.46
CA ILE A 184 7.32 -13.78 25.19
C ILE A 184 7.55 -12.29 24.90
N TYR A 185 6.60 -11.68 24.19
CA TYR A 185 6.65 -10.26 23.85
C TYR A 185 6.03 -9.43 24.96
N ILE A 186 6.65 -8.30 25.27
CA ILE A 186 6.18 -7.38 26.31
C ILE A 186 6.05 -6.00 25.67
N TYR A 187 4.88 -5.42 25.70
CA TYR A 187 4.69 -4.01 25.34
C TYR A 187 5.41 -3.10 26.35
N VAL A 188 6.23 -2.19 25.86
CA VAL A 188 7.00 -1.24 26.67
C VAL A 188 6.41 0.15 26.63
N GLY A 189 5.96 0.57 25.46
CA GLY A 189 5.38 1.90 25.27
C GLY A 189 5.17 2.23 23.80
N SER A 190 4.55 3.38 23.56
CA SER A 190 4.33 3.89 22.22
C SER A 190 4.32 5.40 22.18
N ASN A 191 4.56 5.92 20.99
CA ASN A 191 4.44 7.34 20.68
C ASN A 191 3.60 7.49 19.41
N SER A 192 2.72 8.49 19.34
CA SER A 192 1.99 8.82 18.12
C SER A 192 1.73 10.32 18.02
N ASN A 193 1.81 10.80 16.78
CA ASN A 193 1.44 12.14 16.38
C ASN A 193 0.37 12.04 15.28
N THR A 194 -0.69 12.83 15.38
CA THR A 194 -1.79 12.81 14.42
C THR A 194 -1.99 14.17 13.76
N ILE A 195 -2.41 14.16 12.51
CA ILE A 195 -2.85 15.31 11.75
C ILE A 195 -4.30 15.10 11.29
N LYS A 196 -5.03 16.19 11.03
CA LYS A 196 -6.45 16.11 10.66
C LYS A 196 -6.68 15.28 9.40
N SER A 197 -5.89 15.53 8.36
CA SER A 197 -5.99 14.85 7.06
C SER A 197 -4.73 15.09 6.24
N THR A 198 -4.52 14.25 5.21
CA THR A 198 -3.59 14.53 4.11
C THR A 198 -4.35 15.15 2.93
N SER A 199 -3.62 15.83 2.03
CA SER A 199 -4.18 16.42 0.80
C SER A 199 -3.46 15.88 -0.42
N LEU A 200 -4.18 15.64 -1.50
CA LEU A 200 -3.62 15.32 -2.82
C LEU A 200 -3.39 16.57 -3.68
N LYS A 201 -3.76 17.77 -3.18
CA LYS A 201 -3.58 19.03 -3.89
C LYS A 201 -4.19 19.05 -5.28
N GLU A 202 -5.37 18.48 -5.44
CA GLU A 202 -6.07 18.32 -6.74
C GLU A 202 -6.45 19.65 -7.39
N ASP A 203 -6.49 20.73 -6.61
CA ASP A 203 -6.64 22.12 -7.05
C ASP A 203 -5.34 22.72 -7.63
N GLU A 204 -4.18 22.18 -7.30
CA GLU A 204 -2.88 22.66 -7.75
C GLU A 204 -2.23 21.75 -8.79
N VAL A 205 -2.42 20.44 -8.70
CA VAL A 205 -1.77 19.46 -9.56
C VAL A 205 -2.69 18.30 -9.96
N ALA A 206 -2.54 17.81 -11.19
CA ALA A 206 -3.08 16.53 -11.62
C ALA A 206 -1.97 15.48 -11.62
N ILE A 207 -2.29 14.27 -11.15
CA ILE A 207 -1.33 13.16 -11.08
C ILE A 207 -1.83 12.00 -11.94
N THR A 208 -0.95 11.52 -12.82
CA THR A 208 -1.18 10.29 -13.60
C THR A 208 -0.03 9.32 -13.36
N THR A 209 -0.32 8.01 -13.43
CA THR A 209 0.65 6.97 -13.14
C THR A 209 0.62 5.88 -14.21
N LYS A 210 1.81 5.34 -14.55
CA LYS A 210 1.97 4.20 -15.46
C LYS A 210 3.20 3.39 -15.07
N GLY A 211 3.02 2.11 -14.71
CA GLY A 211 4.11 1.29 -14.21
C GLY A 211 4.72 1.91 -12.94
N ASN A 212 6.01 2.17 -12.97
CA ASN A 212 6.76 2.82 -11.89
C ASN A 212 6.91 4.34 -12.05
N LYS A 213 6.25 4.92 -13.08
CA LYS A 213 6.31 6.35 -13.40
C LYS A 213 5.16 7.13 -12.79
N ILE A 214 5.46 8.25 -12.17
CA ILE A 214 4.50 9.26 -11.71
C ILE A 214 4.69 10.52 -12.56
N THR A 215 3.61 11.03 -13.13
CA THR A 215 3.57 12.29 -13.89
C THR A 215 2.71 13.28 -13.11
N VAL A 216 3.24 14.49 -12.92
CA VAL A 216 2.55 15.60 -12.27
C VAL A 216 2.39 16.72 -13.29
N GLU A 217 1.16 17.17 -13.49
CA GLU A 217 0.81 18.36 -14.26
C GLU A 217 0.47 19.49 -13.31
N ASN A 218 1.03 20.68 -13.57
CA ASN A 218 0.73 21.88 -12.80
C ASN A 218 -0.51 22.57 -13.36
N LEU A 219 -1.59 22.60 -12.60
CA LEU A 219 -2.87 23.19 -12.97
C LEU A 219 -2.96 24.71 -12.66
N THR A 220 -1.94 25.24 -11.99
CA THR A 220 -1.92 26.65 -11.58
C THR A 220 -1.29 27.56 -12.65
N ASP A 221 -1.52 28.86 -12.54
CA ASP A 221 -0.92 29.91 -13.38
C ASP A 221 0.54 30.25 -13.02
N LYS A 222 1.09 29.66 -11.95
CA LYS A 222 2.45 29.90 -11.45
C LYS A 222 3.30 28.64 -11.51
N ASN A 223 4.61 28.83 -11.66
CA ASN A 223 5.54 27.71 -11.59
C ASN A 223 5.59 27.14 -10.17
N ILE A 224 5.67 25.81 -10.05
CA ILE A 224 5.88 25.10 -8.80
C ILE A 224 7.35 24.62 -8.78
N ASN A 225 8.12 25.08 -7.79
CA ASN A 225 9.54 24.74 -7.68
C ASN A 225 9.75 23.25 -7.38
N LYS A 226 8.93 22.70 -6.47
CA LYS A 226 9.00 21.29 -6.07
C LYS A 226 7.61 20.75 -5.82
N VAL A 227 7.37 19.52 -6.28
CA VAL A 227 6.24 18.69 -5.88
C VAL A 227 6.78 17.44 -5.22
N TYR A 228 6.30 17.13 -4.03
CA TYR A 228 6.57 15.88 -3.33
C TYR A 228 5.31 15.02 -3.38
N VAL A 229 5.44 13.84 -3.95
CA VAL A 229 4.37 12.82 -4.00
C VAL A 229 4.72 11.73 -3.01
N TYR A 230 3.84 11.52 -2.03
CA TYR A 230 3.99 10.50 -0.99
C TYR A 230 3.07 9.33 -1.29
N TYR A 231 3.57 8.12 -1.16
CA TYR A 231 2.82 6.90 -1.45
C TYR A 231 3.24 5.74 -0.54
N LYS A 232 2.36 4.76 -0.41
CA LYS A 232 2.58 3.52 0.33
C LYS A 232 2.32 2.32 -0.58
N THR A 233 3.00 1.21 -0.29
CA THR A 233 2.72 -0.09 -0.91
C THR A 233 1.45 -0.67 -0.30
N VAL A 234 0.63 -1.30 -1.13
CA VAL A 234 -0.62 -1.95 -0.75
C VAL A 234 -0.46 -3.46 -0.86
N SER A 235 -0.91 -4.19 0.14
CA SER A 235 -0.99 -5.66 0.15
C SER A 235 -2.40 -6.13 -0.22
N PRO A 236 -2.56 -7.31 -0.84
CA PRO A 236 -3.87 -7.87 -1.22
C PRO A 236 -4.87 -8.01 -0.06
N GLY A 237 -4.39 -8.15 1.19
CA GLY A 237 -5.23 -8.21 2.38
C GLY A 237 -5.87 -6.89 2.82
N ASN A 238 -5.96 -5.86 1.97
CA ASN A 238 -6.48 -4.53 2.29
C ASN A 238 -5.72 -3.83 3.43
N SER A 239 -4.40 -3.94 3.42
CA SER A 239 -3.49 -3.31 4.35
C SER A 239 -2.35 -2.63 3.59
N TYR A 240 -1.71 -1.65 4.18
CA TYR A 240 -0.41 -1.21 3.68
C TYR A 240 0.66 -2.25 4.03
N LEU A 241 1.60 -2.45 3.12
CA LEU A 241 2.80 -3.25 3.34
C LEU A 241 3.95 -2.32 3.75
N GLY A 242 4.49 -2.55 4.94
CA GLY A 242 5.46 -1.68 5.59
C GLY A 242 4.83 -0.46 6.30
N GLY A 243 5.47 -0.02 7.37
CA GLY A 243 5.09 1.18 8.11
C GLY A 243 5.50 2.46 7.40
N VAL A 244 6.49 2.38 6.51
CA VAL A 244 7.10 3.53 5.83
C VAL A 244 6.19 4.18 4.79
N THR A 245 6.46 5.46 4.53
CA THR A 245 5.88 6.21 3.41
C THR A 245 7.02 6.63 2.49
N TYR A 246 6.96 6.22 1.24
CA TYR A 246 7.91 6.65 0.21
C TYR A 246 7.60 8.04 -0.29
N ARG A 247 8.62 8.73 -0.80
CA ARG A 247 8.49 10.10 -1.33
C ARG A 247 9.24 10.24 -2.63
N LEU A 248 8.54 10.65 -3.69
CA LEU A 248 9.13 11.08 -4.95
C LEU A 248 9.15 12.61 -5.03
N LYS A 249 10.28 13.20 -5.45
CA LYS A 249 10.42 14.63 -5.67
C LYS A 249 10.48 14.93 -7.17
N LEU A 250 9.58 15.81 -7.64
CA LEU A 250 9.63 16.42 -8.97
C LEU A 250 9.98 17.90 -8.82
N GLN A 251 10.70 18.46 -9.79
CA GLN A 251 11.21 19.84 -9.72
C GLN A 251 10.86 20.63 -10.97
N ASN A 252 10.74 21.95 -10.83
CA ASN A 252 10.55 22.91 -11.92
C ASN A 252 9.32 22.59 -12.78
N VAL A 253 8.18 22.32 -12.14
CA VAL A 253 6.91 22.04 -12.82
C VAL A 253 6.30 23.38 -13.25
N ARG A 254 6.54 23.76 -14.52
CA ARG A 254 6.05 25.03 -15.06
C ARG A 254 4.52 25.05 -15.14
N SER A 255 3.94 26.26 -15.10
CA SER A 255 2.50 26.48 -15.29
C SER A 255 1.97 25.75 -16.54
N GLY A 256 0.92 24.96 -16.41
CA GLY A 256 0.28 24.20 -17.49
C GLY A 256 1.17 23.14 -18.14
N LYS A 257 2.25 22.70 -17.47
CA LYS A 257 3.16 21.67 -17.97
C LYS A 257 3.25 20.49 -17.03
N SER A 258 3.64 19.35 -17.61
CA SER A 258 3.84 18.10 -16.88
C SER A 258 5.33 17.77 -16.74
N VAL A 259 5.68 17.17 -15.61
CA VAL A 259 6.99 16.56 -15.33
C VAL A 259 6.77 15.15 -14.82
N SER A 260 7.60 14.21 -15.28
CA SER A 260 7.54 12.80 -14.86
C SER A 260 8.82 12.37 -14.17
N ALA A 261 8.71 11.45 -13.24
CA ALA A 261 9.84 10.75 -12.65
C ALA A 261 9.46 9.29 -12.37
N GLU A 262 10.45 8.42 -12.31
CA GLU A 262 10.29 7.01 -11.95
C GLU A 262 10.76 6.76 -10.53
N SER A 263 10.13 5.80 -9.86
CA SER A 263 10.57 5.32 -8.56
C SER A 263 10.54 3.80 -8.52
N ARG A 264 11.66 3.19 -8.09
CA ARG A 264 11.75 1.73 -7.95
C ARG A 264 10.76 1.14 -6.93
N HIS A 265 10.30 1.97 -5.98
CA HIS A 265 9.37 1.56 -4.93
C HIS A 265 7.90 1.80 -5.31
N PHE A 266 7.64 2.36 -6.48
CA PHE A 266 6.29 2.67 -6.94
C PHE A 266 5.82 1.68 -8.01
N SER A 267 4.60 1.20 -7.87
CA SER A 267 3.85 0.48 -8.90
C SER A 267 2.43 1.06 -8.97
N ASN A 268 1.96 1.42 -10.15
CA ASN A 268 0.58 1.89 -10.31
C ASN A 268 -0.47 0.85 -9.93
N LEU A 269 -0.10 -0.45 -9.85
CA LEU A 269 -0.99 -1.55 -9.46
C LEU A 269 -1.05 -1.77 -7.95
N SER A 270 0.08 -1.60 -7.25
CA SER A 270 0.21 -1.92 -5.83
C SER A 270 0.70 -0.76 -4.97
N SER A 271 0.58 0.48 -5.44
CA SER A 271 0.87 1.67 -4.63
C SER A 271 -0.31 2.63 -4.60
N GLU A 272 -0.55 3.22 -3.44
CA GLU A 272 -1.54 4.27 -3.23
C GLU A 272 -0.83 5.59 -2.93
N ILE A 273 -1.14 6.65 -3.71
CA ILE A 273 -0.69 8.01 -3.41
C ILE A 273 -1.56 8.54 -2.28
N ILE A 274 -0.92 8.94 -1.19
CA ILE A 274 -1.61 9.30 0.06
C ILE A 274 -1.48 10.78 0.43
N LYS A 275 -0.50 11.49 -0.14
CA LYS A 275 -0.25 12.90 0.17
C LYS A 275 0.55 13.55 -0.94
N VAL A 276 0.28 14.83 -1.19
CA VAL A 276 1.07 15.69 -2.09
C VAL A 276 1.40 17.00 -1.38
N GLU A 277 2.62 17.46 -1.56
CA GLU A 277 3.07 18.77 -1.09
C GLU A 277 3.67 19.57 -2.25
N THR A 278 3.34 20.84 -2.34
CA THR A 278 3.85 21.78 -3.34
C THR A 278 4.67 22.86 -2.66
N VAL A 279 5.78 23.24 -3.28
CA VAL A 279 6.63 24.37 -2.87
C VAL A 279 6.72 25.33 -4.05
N LYS A 280 6.16 26.50 -3.88
CA LYS A 280 6.15 27.60 -4.86
C LYS A 280 7.41 28.42 -4.78
#